data_097c21533b4fb1a6aa0e6e4ac9ce77f4
#
_entry.id   097c21533b4fb1a6aa0e6e4ac9ce77f4
#
_cell.length_a   1.000
_cell.length_b   1.000
_cell.length_c   1.000
_cell.angle_alpha   90.00
_cell.angle_beta   90.00
_cell.angle_gamma   90.00
#
_symmetry.space_group_name_H-M   'P 1'
#
loop_
_entity.id
_entity.type
_entity.pdbx_description
1 polymer ?
#
loop_
_entity_poly.entity_id
_entity_poly.type
_entity_poly.pdbx_seq_one_letter_code
_entity_poly.pdbx_strand_id
1 'polypeptide(L)'
;MNDIANMTNSVTGSSITSADFMNALSRTASQDKISDWEAEPATFLGIGKGLKKASVPFEKIEEQPFLMEVIARNQNALSLIRQGFKE
;
A
#
# COMPACT_ATOMS: atom_id res chain seq x y z
N MET A 1 4.54 11.08 -1.23
CA MET A 1 4.24 9.92 -0.36
C MET A 1 2.90 10.03 0.31
N ASN A 2 2.48 11.24 0.67
CA ASN A 2 1.15 11.43 1.27
C ASN A 2 0.02 10.94 0.36
N ASP A 3 0.18 11.05 -0.95
CA ASP A 3 -0.86 10.62 -1.89
C ASP A 3 -1.11 9.11 -1.82
N ILE A 4 -0.03 8.32 -1.67
CA ILE A 4 -0.15 6.86 -1.55
C ILE A 4 -0.83 6.51 -0.23
N ALA A 5 -0.45 7.17 0.86
CA ALA A 5 -1.06 6.94 2.16
C ALA A 5 -2.55 7.31 2.14
N ASN A 6 -2.89 8.44 1.54
CA ASN A 6 -4.27 8.90 1.45
C ASN A 6 -5.11 7.95 0.58
N MET A 7 -4.55 7.50 -0.55
CA MET A 7 -5.22 6.55 -1.43
C MET A 7 -5.46 5.23 -0.71
N THR A 8 -4.46 4.72 0.01
CA THR A 8 -4.59 3.47 0.75
C THR A 8 -5.65 3.59 1.84
N ASN A 9 -5.66 4.71 2.56
CA ASN A 9 -6.69 4.97 3.57
C ASN A 9 -8.09 4.97 2.94
N SER A 10 -8.23 5.60 1.77
CA SER A 10 -9.53 5.70 1.09
C SER A 10 -10.09 4.35 0.68
N VAL A 11 -9.24 3.42 0.26
CA VAL A 11 -9.69 2.12 -0.24
C VAL A 11 -9.82 1.07 0.86
N THR A 12 -9.24 1.31 2.03
CA THR A 12 -9.35 0.38 3.14
C THR A 12 -10.80 0.28 3.56
N GLY A 13 -11.33 -0.93 3.63
CA GLY A 13 -12.73 -1.16 3.97
C GLY A 13 -13.66 -1.16 2.77
N SER A 14 -13.20 -0.83 1.57
CA SER A 14 -14.00 -0.94 0.37
C SER A 14 -13.79 -2.31 -0.27
N SER A 15 -14.66 -2.67 -1.21
CA SER A 15 -14.65 -4.01 -1.83
C SER A 15 -13.81 -4.03 -3.13
N ILE A 16 -12.71 -3.33 -3.19
CA ILE A 16 -11.87 -3.31 -4.37
C ILE A 16 -11.01 -4.58 -4.45
N THR A 17 -10.64 -4.95 -5.69
CA THR A 17 -9.76 -6.08 -5.92
C THR A 17 -8.30 -5.65 -5.82
N SER A 18 -7.38 -6.63 -5.73
CA SER A 18 -5.95 -6.36 -5.78
C SER A 18 -5.56 -5.67 -7.09
N ALA A 19 -6.15 -6.07 -8.21
CA ALA A 19 -5.87 -5.45 -9.50
C ALA A 19 -6.27 -3.98 -9.51
N ASP A 20 -7.44 -3.66 -8.97
CA ASP A 20 -7.90 -2.28 -8.88
C ASP A 20 -6.99 -1.45 -7.99
N PHE A 21 -6.58 -2.01 -6.86
CA PHE A 21 -5.66 -1.34 -5.95
C PHE A 21 -4.32 -1.07 -6.63
N MET A 22 -3.77 -2.06 -7.35
CA MET A 22 -2.50 -1.89 -8.03
C MET A 22 -2.57 -0.85 -9.15
N ASN A 23 -3.70 -0.78 -9.86
CA ASN A 23 -3.91 0.25 -10.87
C ASN A 23 -3.94 1.65 -10.25
N ALA A 24 -4.66 1.79 -9.14
CA ALA A 24 -4.72 3.07 -8.43
C ALA A 24 -3.34 3.45 -7.88
N LEU A 25 -2.62 2.47 -7.36
CA LEU A 25 -1.28 2.67 -6.82
C LEU A 25 -0.31 3.13 -7.91
N SER A 26 -0.37 2.51 -9.08
CA SER A 26 0.46 2.87 -10.22
C SER A 26 0.20 4.32 -10.65
N ARG A 27 -1.08 4.71 -10.73
CA ARG A 27 -1.43 6.09 -11.10
C ARG A 27 -0.96 7.10 -10.06
N THR A 28 -1.14 6.77 -8.78
CA THR A 28 -0.73 7.66 -7.69
C THR A 28 0.79 7.80 -7.66
N ALA A 29 1.50 6.70 -7.84
CA ALA A 29 2.96 6.71 -7.89
C ALA A 29 3.46 7.54 -9.07
N SER A 30 2.80 7.44 -10.22
CA SER A 30 3.16 8.24 -11.39
C SER A 30 3.00 9.73 -11.12
N GLN A 31 1.97 10.13 -10.39
CA GLN A 31 1.77 11.52 -9.99
C GLN A 31 2.89 12.00 -9.07
N ASP A 32 3.46 11.11 -8.28
CA ASP A 32 4.59 11.40 -7.40
C ASP A 32 5.93 11.20 -8.10
N LYS A 33 5.93 11.05 -9.44
CA LYS A 33 7.12 10.88 -10.27
C LYS A 33 7.88 9.59 -9.97
N ILE A 34 7.19 8.58 -9.50
CA ILE A 34 7.74 7.24 -9.29
C ILE A 34 7.45 6.42 -10.55
N SER A 35 8.48 6.08 -11.32
CA SER A 35 8.30 5.37 -12.59
C SER A 35 8.08 3.87 -12.40
N ASP A 36 8.64 3.29 -11.34
CA ASP A 36 8.48 1.87 -11.03
C ASP A 36 8.16 1.74 -9.55
N TRP A 37 6.87 1.73 -9.23
CA TRP A 37 6.44 1.70 -7.84
C TRP A 37 6.81 0.40 -7.13
N GLU A 38 6.95 -0.69 -7.88
CA GLU A 38 7.32 -1.99 -7.28
C GLU A 38 8.76 -2.02 -6.82
N ALA A 39 9.62 -1.20 -7.40
CA ALA A 39 11.02 -1.11 -7.03
C ALA A 39 11.31 0.00 -6.05
N GLU A 40 10.31 0.79 -5.68
CA GLU A 40 10.49 1.96 -4.82
C GLU A 40 10.04 1.65 -3.38
N PRO A 41 10.95 1.56 -2.41
CA PRO A 41 10.57 1.27 -1.02
C PRO A 41 9.57 2.27 -0.44
N ALA A 42 9.66 3.53 -0.82
CA ALA A 42 8.77 4.58 -0.32
C ALA A 42 7.31 4.29 -0.64
N THR A 43 7.03 3.58 -1.75
CA THR A 43 5.66 3.17 -2.10
C THR A 43 5.06 2.30 -1.00
N PHE A 44 5.80 1.30 -0.56
CA PHE A 44 5.31 0.37 0.46
C PHE A 44 5.24 1.02 1.83
N LEU A 45 6.18 1.90 2.14
CA LEU A 45 6.11 2.69 3.37
C LEU A 45 4.85 3.55 3.39
N GLY A 46 4.51 4.15 2.24
CA GLY A 46 3.29 4.94 2.11
C GLY A 46 2.03 4.10 2.32
N ILE A 47 2.00 2.87 1.80
CA ILE A 47 0.89 1.95 2.04
C ILE A 47 0.73 1.68 3.54
N GLY A 48 1.84 1.41 4.23
CA GLY A 48 1.81 1.19 5.67
C GLY A 48 1.25 2.37 6.45
N LYS A 49 1.66 3.57 6.08
CA LYS A 49 1.14 4.80 6.70
C LYS A 49 -0.36 4.96 6.46
N GLY A 50 -0.82 4.61 5.26
CA GLY A 50 -2.24 4.66 4.94
C GLY A 50 -3.07 3.68 5.76
N LEU A 51 -2.55 2.48 5.96
CA LEU A 51 -3.20 1.47 6.80
C LEU A 51 -3.29 1.94 8.25
N LYS A 52 -2.25 2.60 8.74
CA LYS A 52 -2.26 3.17 10.09
C LYS A 52 -3.35 4.24 10.21
N LYS A 53 -3.46 5.12 9.23
CA LYS A 53 -4.50 6.15 9.21
C LYS A 53 -5.91 5.54 9.22
N ALA A 54 -6.07 4.39 8.55
CA ALA A 54 -7.34 3.69 8.48
C ALA A 54 -7.63 2.85 9.73
N SER A 55 -6.73 2.85 10.70
CA SER A 55 -6.86 2.09 11.95
C SER A 55 -6.90 0.58 11.75
N VAL A 56 -6.22 0.09 10.72
CA VAL A 56 -6.08 -1.35 10.48
C VAL A 56 -5.16 -1.93 11.56
N PRO A 57 -5.55 -3.02 12.24
CA PRO A 57 -4.66 -3.65 13.22
C PRO A 57 -3.36 -4.15 12.57
N PHE A 58 -2.25 -3.98 13.26
CA PHE A 58 -0.94 -4.36 12.75
C PHE A 58 -0.90 -5.81 12.29
N GLU A 59 -1.45 -6.73 13.08
CA GLU A 59 -1.44 -8.15 12.77
C GLU A 59 -2.37 -8.52 11.62
N LYS A 60 -3.20 -7.60 11.14
CA LYS A 60 -4.12 -7.86 10.04
C LYS A 60 -3.66 -7.23 8.72
N ILE A 61 -2.47 -6.66 8.69
CA ILE A 61 -1.94 -6.03 7.47
C ILE A 61 -1.89 -7.04 6.33
N GLU A 62 -1.34 -8.23 6.57
CA GLU A 62 -1.18 -9.24 5.52
C GLU A 62 -2.50 -9.93 5.14
N GLU A 63 -3.57 -9.70 5.92
CA GLU A 63 -4.88 -10.27 5.63
C GLU A 63 -5.73 -9.37 4.74
N GLN A 64 -5.26 -8.17 4.40
CA GLN A 64 -6.02 -7.25 3.56
C GLN A 64 -6.12 -7.80 2.13
N PRO A 65 -7.34 -8.07 1.63
CA PRO A 65 -7.49 -8.70 0.31
C PRO A 65 -6.81 -7.93 -0.82
N PHE A 66 -6.87 -6.60 -0.77
CA PHE A 66 -6.30 -5.78 -1.84
C PHE A 66 -4.75 -5.77 -1.81
N LEU A 67 -4.14 -6.25 -0.74
CA LEU A 67 -2.68 -6.32 -0.64
C LEU A 67 -2.11 -7.69 -0.98
N MET A 68 -2.96 -8.72 -1.11
CA MET A 68 -2.49 -10.09 -1.29
C MET A 68 -1.55 -10.23 -2.48
N GLU A 69 -1.94 -9.67 -3.62
CA GLU A 69 -1.12 -9.79 -4.83
C GLU A 69 0.14 -8.93 -4.75
N VAL A 70 0.04 -7.76 -4.17
CA VAL A 70 1.20 -6.88 -3.97
C VAL A 70 2.26 -7.60 -3.14
N ILE A 71 1.85 -8.20 -2.04
CA ILE A 71 2.74 -8.94 -1.14
C ILE A 71 3.31 -10.18 -1.83
N ALA A 72 2.49 -10.89 -2.58
CA ALA A 72 2.92 -12.10 -3.28
C ALA A 72 3.96 -11.82 -4.36
N ARG A 73 3.86 -10.67 -5.01
CA ARG A 73 4.77 -10.30 -6.11
C ARG A 73 6.07 -9.69 -5.62
N ASN A 74 6.09 -9.16 -4.40
CA ASN A 74 7.24 -8.40 -3.88
C ASN A 74 7.61 -8.94 -2.51
N GLN A 75 8.72 -9.66 -2.44
CA GLN A 75 9.15 -10.33 -1.20
C GLN A 75 9.34 -9.36 -0.03
N ASN A 76 9.80 -8.15 -0.31
CA ASN A 76 10.08 -7.17 0.74
C ASN A 76 8.89 -6.26 1.05
N ALA A 77 7.80 -6.36 0.29
CA ALA A 77 6.67 -5.44 0.42
C ALA A 77 6.08 -5.46 1.82
N LEU A 78 5.81 -6.65 2.35
CA LEU A 78 5.20 -6.77 3.68
C LEU A 78 6.06 -6.13 4.76
N SER A 79 7.36 -6.36 4.71
CA SER A 79 8.29 -5.78 5.68
C SER A 79 8.27 -4.26 5.63
N LEU A 80 8.29 -3.69 4.43
CA LEU A 80 8.26 -2.24 4.23
C LEU A 80 6.92 -1.64 4.63
N ILE A 81 5.82 -2.34 4.32
CA ILE A 81 4.49 -1.90 4.72
C ILE A 81 4.39 -1.85 6.24
N ARG A 82 4.87 -2.88 6.92
CA ARG A 82 4.89 -2.91 8.37
C ARG A 82 5.75 -1.80 8.96
N GLN A 83 6.89 -1.52 8.33
CA GLN A 83 7.75 -0.44 8.76
C GLN A 83 7.05 0.92 8.65
N GLY A 84 6.40 1.18 7.53
CA GLY A 84 5.62 2.40 7.35
C GLY A 84 4.49 2.53 8.35
N PHE A 85 3.84 1.42 8.68
CA PHE A 85 2.78 1.39 9.68
C PHE A 85 3.28 1.83 11.05
N LYS A 86 4.51 1.44 11.41
CA LYS A 86 5.09 1.79 12.70
C LYS A 86 5.57 3.24 12.79
N GLU A 87 5.79 3.86 11.67
CA GLU A 87 6.19 5.26 11.63
C GLU A 87 4.99 6.15 11.91
#